data_1d8520c2325f0dc283013eacba151d51
#
_entry.id   1d8520c2325f0dc283013eacba151d51
#
_cell.length_a   1.000
_cell.length_b   1.000
_cell.length_c   1.000
_cell.angle_alpha   90.00
_cell.angle_beta   90.00
_cell.angle_gamma   90.00
#
_symmetry.space_group_name_H-M   'P 1'
#
loop_
_entity.id
_entity.type
_entity.pdbx_description
1 polymer ?
#
loop_
_entity_poly.entity_id
_entity_poly.type
_entity_poly.pdbx_seq_one_letter_code
_entity_poly.pdbx_strand_id
1 'polypeptide(L)'
;KMEFSISEKITEWDGLLNWKGYTFDEITETNEYLIYNDDPTELSTNETFFETFQRVEELYNNNNHTLFVTHQDTIRSFMFYKLKSKKFNQDKPGHCELQYIENDTLQKYTNPV
;
A
#
# COMPACT_ATOMS: atom_id res chain seq x y z
N LYS A 1 26.18 -3.14 -10.06
CA LYS A 1 25.37 -4.35 -10.10
C LYS A 1 24.34 -4.31 -8.97
N MET A 2 23.10 -4.44 -9.33
CA MET A 2 22.01 -4.39 -8.36
C MET A 2 21.71 -5.80 -7.87
N GLU A 3 21.65 -5.96 -6.55
CA GLU A 3 21.18 -7.20 -5.94
C GLU A 3 19.73 -7.02 -5.52
N PHE A 4 18.93 -8.08 -5.59
CA PHE A 4 17.58 -8.04 -5.09
C PHE A 4 17.21 -9.37 -4.44
N SER A 5 16.30 -9.30 -3.51
CA SER A 5 15.77 -10.45 -2.81
C SER A 5 14.26 -10.36 -2.75
N ILE A 6 13.62 -11.47 -2.45
CA ILE A 6 12.16 -11.55 -2.31
C ILE A 6 11.83 -11.58 -0.82
N SER A 7 10.81 -10.82 -0.42
CA SER A 7 10.35 -10.81 0.95
C SER A 7 8.83 -10.94 1.03
N GLU A 8 8.36 -11.81 1.90
CA GLU A 8 6.93 -11.93 2.21
C GLU A 8 6.37 -10.69 2.93
N LYS A 9 7.27 -9.88 3.52
CA LYS A 9 6.86 -8.66 4.24
C LYS A 9 6.23 -7.60 3.35
N ILE A 10 6.45 -7.66 2.03
CA ILE A 10 5.91 -6.71 1.07
C ILE A 10 4.97 -7.36 0.05
N THR A 11 4.34 -8.48 0.41
CA THR A 11 3.26 -9.03 -0.39
C THR A 11 2.06 -8.10 -0.38
N GLU A 12 1.16 -8.29 -1.35
CA GLU A 12 -0.06 -7.47 -1.41
C GLU A 12 -0.89 -7.61 -0.14
N TRP A 13 -1.59 -6.54 0.21
CA TRP A 13 -2.55 -6.54 1.30
C TRP A 13 -3.59 -7.63 1.09
N ASP A 14 -3.84 -8.42 2.13
CA ASP A 14 -4.82 -9.50 2.08
C ASP A 14 -6.16 -9.05 2.66
N GLY A 15 -6.94 -8.42 1.81
CA GLY A 15 -8.23 -7.88 2.23
C GLY A 15 -9.46 -8.51 1.61
N LEU A 16 -9.29 -9.50 0.75
CA LEU A 16 -10.36 -10.04 -0.10
C LEU A 16 -11.34 -10.94 0.63
N LEU A 17 -12.06 -10.43 1.60
CA LEU A 17 -13.01 -11.24 2.37
C LEU A 17 -14.16 -11.78 1.54
N ASN A 18 -14.92 -10.86 0.94
CA ASN A 18 -16.17 -11.20 0.27
C ASN A 18 -16.08 -11.12 -1.25
N TRP A 19 -14.89 -10.82 -1.78
CA TRP A 19 -14.71 -10.61 -3.22
C TRP A 19 -14.07 -11.80 -3.94
N LYS A 20 -13.69 -12.81 -3.18
CA LYS A 20 -13.07 -14.00 -3.77
C LYS A 20 -14.06 -14.68 -4.72
N GLY A 21 -13.65 -14.82 -5.96
CA GLY A 21 -14.49 -15.39 -7.01
C GLY A 21 -15.38 -14.38 -7.73
N TYR A 22 -15.40 -13.11 -7.30
CA TYR A 22 -16.12 -12.05 -7.99
C TYR A 22 -15.32 -11.51 -9.15
N THR A 23 -16.01 -11.10 -10.21
CA THR A 23 -15.38 -10.30 -11.27
C THR A 23 -15.18 -8.88 -10.78
N PHE A 24 -14.33 -8.12 -11.47
CA PHE A 24 -14.12 -6.72 -11.12
C PHE A 24 -15.42 -5.92 -11.20
N ASP A 25 -16.24 -6.17 -12.23
CA ASP A 25 -17.53 -5.48 -12.38
C ASP A 25 -18.46 -5.78 -11.21
N GLU A 26 -18.50 -7.02 -10.74
CA GLU A 26 -19.29 -7.40 -9.56
C GLU A 26 -18.78 -6.70 -8.30
N ILE A 27 -17.47 -6.60 -8.13
CA ILE A 27 -16.85 -5.91 -6.98
C ILE A 27 -17.25 -4.45 -6.95
N THR A 28 -17.19 -3.75 -8.09
CA THR A 28 -17.48 -2.32 -8.17
C THR A 28 -18.93 -1.96 -7.82
N GLU A 29 -19.83 -2.94 -7.84
CA GLU A 29 -21.23 -2.75 -7.47
C GLU A 29 -21.50 -2.91 -5.98
N THR A 30 -20.51 -3.31 -5.19
CA THR A 30 -20.68 -3.51 -3.74
C THR A 30 -20.47 -2.22 -2.95
N ASN A 31 -21.14 -2.12 -1.80
CA ASN A 31 -20.92 -1.01 -0.88
C ASN A 31 -19.49 -1.00 -0.33
N GLU A 32 -18.93 -2.17 -0.12
CA GLU A 32 -17.55 -2.34 0.38
C GLU A 32 -16.54 -1.71 -0.56
N TYR A 33 -16.81 -1.72 -1.87
CA TYR A 33 -15.93 -1.10 -2.84
C TYR A 33 -15.88 0.43 -2.69
N LEU A 34 -17.01 1.05 -2.37
CA LEU A 34 -17.06 2.49 -2.11
C LEU A 34 -16.26 2.84 -0.85
N ILE A 35 -16.40 2.04 0.19
CA ILE A 35 -15.63 2.20 1.43
C ILE A 35 -14.15 1.99 1.17
N TYR A 36 -13.81 0.96 0.39
CA TYR A 36 -12.43 0.64 0.01
C TYR A 36 -11.76 1.81 -0.72
N ASN A 37 -12.48 2.49 -1.59
CA ASN A 37 -11.92 3.62 -2.35
C ASN A 37 -11.79 4.90 -1.52
N ASP A 38 -12.56 5.04 -0.46
CA ASP A 38 -12.52 6.23 0.40
C ASP A 38 -11.62 5.97 1.61
N ASP A 39 -12.09 5.19 2.56
CA ASP A 39 -11.34 4.85 3.77
C ASP A 39 -11.62 3.40 4.16
N PRO A 40 -10.76 2.45 3.70
CA PRO A 40 -10.98 1.05 3.97
C PRO A 40 -10.60 0.60 5.39
N THR A 41 -10.13 1.49 6.25
CA THR A 41 -9.74 1.12 7.61
C THR A 41 -10.91 0.59 8.43
N GLU A 42 -12.15 0.92 8.03
CA GLU A 42 -13.36 0.45 8.68
C GLU A 42 -13.86 -0.91 8.15
N LEU A 43 -13.26 -1.42 7.07
CA LEU A 43 -13.65 -2.69 6.51
C LEU A 43 -13.15 -3.85 7.37
N SER A 44 -14.01 -4.88 7.47
CA SER A 44 -13.60 -6.16 8.06
C SER A 44 -12.82 -6.95 7.02
N THR A 45 -11.54 -7.13 7.23
CA THR A 45 -10.62 -7.73 6.27
C THR A 45 -9.80 -8.85 6.90
N ASN A 46 -9.24 -9.73 6.06
CA ASN A 46 -8.35 -10.81 6.53
C ASN A 46 -7.11 -10.23 7.19
N GLU A 47 -6.54 -9.21 6.60
CA GLU A 47 -5.43 -8.46 7.14
C GLU A 47 -5.84 -7.01 7.23
N THR A 48 -5.67 -6.37 8.39
CA THR A 48 -5.95 -4.93 8.50
C THR A 48 -4.84 -4.14 7.82
N PHE A 49 -5.16 -2.92 7.41
CA PHE A 49 -4.13 -2.04 6.84
C PHE A 49 -3.04 -1.72 7.85
N PHE A 50 -3.36 -1.68 9.14
CA PHE A 50 -2.35 -1.48 10.16
C PHE A 50 -1.40 -2.67 10.27
N GLU A 51 -1.92 -3.88 10.18
CA GLU A 51 -1.08 -5.10 10.16
C GLU A 51 -0.16 -5.11 8.94
N THR A 52 -0.66 -4.69 7.77
CA THR A 52 0.17 -4.54 6.57
C THR A 52 1.29 -3.55 6.80
N PHE A 53 0.97 -2.39 7.38
CA PHE A 53 1.96 -1.39 7.73
C PHE A 53 3.04 -1.96 8.67
N GLN A 54 2.65 -2.70 9.69
CA GLN A 54 3.61 -3.25 10.67
C GLN A 54 4.63 -4.18 10.02
N ARG A 55 4.19 -5.07 9.12
CA ARG A 55 5.11 -5.99 8.46
C ARG A 55 6.04 -5.29 7.47
N VAL A 56 5.56 -4.25 6.80
CA VAL A 56 6.40 -3.45 5.90
C VAL A 56 7.40 -2.62 6.70
N GLU A 57 6.98 -2.05 7.82
CA GLU A 57 7.85 -1.23 8.67
C GLU A 57 9.03 -2.03 9.21
N GLU A 58 8.81 -3.29 9.57
CA GLU A 58 9.88 -4.17 10.01
C GLU A 58 10.99 -4.27 8.96
N LEU A 59 10.61 -4.47 7.71
CA LEU A 59 11.56 -4.53 6.61
C LEU A 59 12.19 -3.17 6.32
N TYR A 60 11.38 -2.12 6.33
CA TYR A 60 11.82 -0.75 6.07
C TYR A 60 12.89 -0.30 7.06
N ASN A 61 12.67 -0.56 8.33
CA ASN A 61 13.60 -0.13 9.38
C ASN A 61 14.96 -0.85 9.33
N ASN A 62 15.01 -2.02 8.69
CA ASN A 62 16.21 -2.82 8.59
C ASN A 62 16.96 -2.66 7.26
N ASN A 63 16.48 -1.78 6.37
CA ASN A 63 17.02 -1.65 5.02
C ASN A 63 17.10 -0.20 4.60
N ASN A 64 18.30 0.38 4.65
CA ASN A 64 18.56 1.73 4.16
C ASN A 64 18.86 1.73 2.67
N HIS A 65 18.52 2.79 1.97
CA HIS A 65 18.83 2.98 0.55
C HIS A 65 18.35 1.81 -0.32
N THR A 66 17.18 1.29 0.00
CA THR A 66 16.62 0.12 -0.66
C THR A 66 15.39 0.52 -1.46
N LEU A 67 15.29 -0.01 -2.68
CA LEU A 67 14.07 0.14 -3.49
C LEU A 67 13.17 -1.05 -3.20
N PHE A 68 11.95 -0.77 -2.77
CA PHE A 68 10.92 -1.78 -2.59
C PHE A 68 9.99 -1.77 -3.79
N VAL A 69 9.85 -2.91 -4.46
CA VAL A 69 8.87 -3.09 -5.53
C VAL A 69 7.75 -3.94 -4.98
N THR A 70 6.57 -3.38 -4.86
CA THR A 70 5.45 -4.04 -4.23
C THR A 70 4.13 -3.61 -4.88
N HIS A 71 3.05 -3.59 -4.15
CA HIS A 71 1.70 -3.40 -4.65
C HIS A 71 1.06 -2.12 -4.10
N GLN A 72 0.08 -1.59 -4.83
CA GLN A 72 -0.56 -0.32 -4.49
C GLN A 72 -1.12 -0.28 -3.05
N ASP A 73 -1.86 -1.30 -2.64
CA ASP A 73 -2.49 -1.26 -1.33
C ASP A 73 -1.49 -1.45 -0.19
N THR A 74 -0.43 -2.20 -0.43
CA THR A 74 0.66 -2.34 0.53
C THR A 74 1.39 -1.00 0.72
N ILE A 75 1.71 -0.31 -0.36
CA ILE A 75 2.34 1.02 -0.31
C ILE A 75 1.41 2.04 0.35
N ARG A 76 0.15 2.06 -0.07
CA ARG A 76 -0.89 2.95 0.44
C ARG A 76 -1.04 2.81 1.96
N SER A 77 -1.04 1.58 2.47
CA SER A 77 -1.10 1.30 3.89
C SER A 77 0.12 1.84 4.63
N PHE A 78 1.29 1.56 4.09
CA PHE A 78 2.54 1.99 4.71
C PHE A 78 2.63 3.51 4.77
N MET A 79 2.33 4.19 3.68
CA MET A 79 2.42 5.65 3.61
C MET A 79 1.43 6.32 4.55
N PHE A 80 0.20 5.80 4.63
CA PHE A 80 -0.82 6.36 5.50
C PHE A 80 -0.36 6.39 6.97
N TYR A 81 0.12 5.27 7.48
CA TYR A 81 0.55 5.19 8.88
C TYR A 81 1.91 5.81 9.12
N LYS A 82 2.84 5.63 8.19
CA LYS A 82 4.21 6.17 8.34
C LYS A 82 4.22 7.69 8.35
N LEU A 83 3.47 8.31 7.48
CA LEU A 83 3.43 9.76 7.33
C LEU A 83 2.32 10.40 8.17
N LYS A 84 1.54 9.59 8.89
CA LYS A 84 0.41 10.06 9.72
C LYS A 84 -0.55 10.93 8.91
N SER A 85 -0.87 10.45 7.71
CA SER A 85 -1.74 11.17 6.77
C SER A 85 -3.15 11.29 7.31
N LYS A 86 -3.83 12.39 7.00
CA LYS A 86 -5.20 12.64 7.49
C LYS A 86 -6.23 11.81 6.75
N LYS A 87 -6.00 11.54 5.46
CA LYS A 87 -6.89 10.75 4.62
C LYS A 87 -6.16 9.55 4.08
N PHE A 88 -6.83 8.41 4.05
CA PHE A 88 -6.20 7.15 3.63
C PHE A 88 -5.63 7.20 2.22
N ASN A 89 -6.30 7.89 1.31
CA ASN A 89 -5.88 7.98 -0.09
C ASN A 89 -4.93 9.14 -0.37
N GLN A 90 -4.55 9.92 0.63
CA GLN A 90 -3.73 11.10 0.43
C GLN A 90 -2.43 10.79 -0.30
N ASP A 91 -1.78 9.68 0.05
CA ASP A 91 -0.47 9.31 -0.47
C ASP A 91 -0.51 8.03 -1.31
N LYS A 92 -1.69 7.72 -1.87
CA LYS A 92 -1.86 6.56 -2.73
C LYS A 92 -1.03 6.69 -4.00
N PRO A 93 -0.20 5.69 -4.34
CA PRO A 93 0.61 5.75 -5.55
C PRO A 93 -0.22 5.49 -6.81
N GLY A 94 0.17 6.12 -7.90
CA GLY A 94 -0.31 5.78 -9.22
C GLY A 94 0.44 4.57 -9.81
N HIS A 95 0.04 4.14 -10.98
CA HIS A 95 0.73 3.05 -11.67
C HIS A 95 2.16 3.46 -12.02
N CYS A 96 3.12 2.60 -11.75
CA CYS A 96 4.55 2.82 -12.02
C CYS A 96 5.10 4.11 -11.39
N GLU A 97 4.45 4.63 -10.37
CA GLU A 97 4.91 5.81 -9.66
C GLU A 97 5.98 5.40 -8.65
N LEU A 98 7.07 6.15 -8.64
CA LEU A 98 8.12 6.00 -7.64
C LEU A 98 7.89 7.01 -6.53
N GLN A 99 7.76 6.52 -5.31
CA GLN A 99 7.67 7.34 -4.10
C GLN A 99 8.88 7.04 -3.23
N TYR A 100 9.40 8.04 -2.55
CA TYR A 100 10.45 7.84 -1.56
C TYR A 100 10.26 8.78 -0.36
N ILE A 101 10.78 8.37 0.77
CA ILE A 101 10.70 9.14 2.01
C ILE A 101 12.08 9.69 2.32
N GLU A 102 12.13 11.00 2.51
CA GLU A 102 13.36 11.69 2.91
C GLU A 102 12.99 12.69 4.01
N ASN A 103 13.66 12.58 5.15
CA ASN A 103 13.39 13.43 6.32
C ASN A 103 11.91 13.41 6.74
N ASP A 104 11.33 12.22 6.79
CA ASP A 104 9.92 11.98 7.13
C ASP A 104 8.91 12.68 6.21
N THR A 105 9.35 13.05 5.03
CA THR A 105 8.52 13.70 4.02
C THR A 105 8.45 12.85 2.77
N LEU A 106 7.24 12.67 2.23
CA LEU A 106 7.03 11.96 0.98
C LEU A 106 7.51 12.79 -0.20
N GLN A 107 8.32 12.17 -1.03
CA GLN A 107 8.76 12.71 -2.31
C GLN A 107 8.27 11.79 -3.43
N LYS A 108 7.91 12.37 -4.56
CA LYS A 108 7.47 11.62 -5.73
C LYS A 108 8.43 11.89 -6.87
N TYR A 109 8.90 10.82 -7.50
CA TYR A 109 9.70 10.95 -8.70
C TYR A 109 8.79 11.09 -9.91
N THR A 110 9.01 12.14 -10.68
CA THR A 110 8.29 12.37 -11.92
C THR A 110 9.26 12.23 -13.07
N ASN A 111 8.95 11.37 -14.03
CA ASN A 111 9.76 11.22 -15.22
C ASN A 111 9.68 12.53 -16.04
N PRO A 112 10.81 13.18 -16.35
CA PRO A 112 10.81 14.47 -17.03
C PRO A 112 10.54 14.39 -18.54
N VAL A 113 10.22 13.24 -19.06
CA VAL A 113 9.94 13.09 -20.50
C VAL A 113 8.68 13.81 -20.90
#